data_dbc9a4a1a89be7a00e1df1fc0e7165a1
#
_entry.id   dbc9a4a1a89be7a00e1df1fc0e7165a1
#
_cell.length_a   1.000
_cell.length_b   1.000
_cell.length_c   1.000
_cell.angle_alpha   90.00
_cell.angle_beta   90.00
_cell.angle_gamma   90.00
#
_symmetry.space_group_name_H-M   'P 1'
#
loop_
_entity.id
_entity.type
_entity.pdbx_description
1 polymer ?
#
loop_
_entity_poly.entity_id
_entity_poly.type
_entity_poly.pdbx_seq_one_letter_code
_entity_poly.pdbx_strand_id
1 'polypeptide(L)'
;MKFYKFNSSGNDFVFVLASKNALNGDFSELAKQICDRHSGIGADGFVAIIKGDEQNHIIWRFYNCDGSEAHMCGNASRAAAFFATELGLVDASDTIFLHTLAGVIEAQVRKVSKVMPNMQNADFGSTASVSVRLSEPKKLSEPFSEGGYFWYFYDTGVPHLVTFIDDINAADMSLAKDLRAKYNANVNFAQMIDGELFVRTFERGVEAETLACGTGMCATALAYRQKAPIDSGVKTKVRPKSNDEILVYFQGANLYFEGAVNSVFSTEIAILNCGKIVGFDISGF
;
A
#
# COMPACT_ATOMS: atom_id res chain seq x y z
N MET A 1 -0.51 -24.59 -7.33
CA MET A 1 -0.78 -23.56 -6.29
C MET A 1 -1.54 -22.43 -6.93
N LYS A 2 -2.60 -21.93 -6.27
CA LYS A 2 -3.43 -20.83 -6.78
C LYS A 2 -2.86 -19.47 -6.35
N PHE A 3 -2.59 -18.61 -7.30
CA PHE A 3 -2.12 -17.25 -7.13
C PHE A 3 -3.18 -16.27 -7.54
N TYR A 4 -3.15 -15.08 -6.94
CA TYR A 4 -4.14 -14.03 -7.13
C TYR A 4 -3.44 -12.71 -7.34
N LYS A 5 -3.80 -12.00 -8.40
CA LYS A 5 -3.22 -10.71 -8.75
C LYS A 5 -4.15 -9.59 -8.33
N PHE A 6 -3.61 -8.63 -7.58
CA PHE A 6 -4.30 -7.41 -7.15
C PHE A 6 -3.50 -6.17 -7.54
N ASN A 7 -4.21 -5.08 -7.76
CA ASN A 7 -3.63 -3.76 -7.96
C ASN A 7 -4.24 -2.77 -6.95
N SER A 8 -3.41 -1.90 -6.40
CA SER A 8 -3.79 -0.87 -5.45
C SER A 8 -2.97 0.39 -5.72
N SER A 9 -3.58 1.37 -6.38
CA SER A 9 -2.95 2.66 -6.73
C SER A 9 -1.66 2.54 -7.55
N GLY A 10 -1.68 1.67 -8.56
CA GLY A 10 -0.52 1.44 -9.43
C GLY A 10 0.50 0.45 -8.90
N ASN A 11 0.47 0.12 -7.59
CA ASN A 11 1.24 -1.02 -7.06
C ASN A 11 0.48 -2.32 -7.30
N ASP A 12 1.18 -3.33 -7.78
CA ASP A 12 0.61 -4.64 -8.06
C ASP A 12 1.24 -5.74 -7.20
N PHE A 13 0.39 -6.66 -6.73
CA PHE A 13 0.79 -7.67 -5.78
C PHE A 13 0.27 -9.04 -6.19
N VAL A 14 1.07 -10.07 -5.91
CA VAL A 14 0.66 -11.48 -6.02
C VAL A 14 0.40 -12.03 -4.63
N PHE A 15 -0.81 -12.56 -4.43
CA PHE A 15 -1.25 -13.14 -3.17
C PHE A 15 -1.37 -14.65 -3.27
N VAL A 16 -1.13 -15.32 -2.14
CA VAL A 16 -1.48 -16.73 -1.92
C VAL A 16 -2.14 -16.87 -0.54
N LEU A 17 -3.06 -17.83 -0.45
CA LEU A 17 -3.53 -18.32 0.85
C LEU A 17 -2.54 -19.36 1.34
N ALA A 18 -2.01 -19.18 2.53
CA ALA A 18 -1.01 -20.04 3.14
C ALA A 18 -1.52 -20.67 4.44
N SER A 19 -0.99 -21.86 4.79
CA SER A 19 -1.27 -22.50 6.08
C SER A 19 -0.48 -21.82 7.22
N LYS A 20 -0.83 -22.12 8.47
CA LYS A 20 -0.10 -21.60 9.65
C LYS A 20 1.38 -21.99 9.67
N ASN A 21 1.76 -23.10 9.04
CA ASN A 21 3.16 -23.50 8.93
C ASN A 21 4.00 -22.51 8.12
N ALA A 22 3.36 -21.69 7.28
CA ALA A 22 4.01 -20.63 6.52
C ALA A 22 4.56 -19.47 7.38
N LEU A 23 4.12 -19.33 8.63
CA LEU A 23 4.62 -18.28 9.54
C LEU A 23 6.15 -18.31 9.70
N ASN A 24 6.74 -19.51 9.67
CA ASN A 24 8.18 -19.73 9.80
C ASN A 24 8.88 -19.98 8.46
N GLY A 25 8.16 -19.85 7.34
CA GLY A 25 8.71 -20.02 5.99
C GLY A 25 9.52 -18.83 5.52
N ASP A 26 10.53 -19.06 4.69
CA ASP A 26 11.22 -18.04 3.92
C ASP A 26 10.71 -18.08 2.48
N PHE A 27 10.13 -16.98 2.02
CA PHE A 27 9.57 -16.85 0.67
C PHE A 27 10.40 -15.93 -0.23
N SER A 28 11.62 -15.53 0.19
CA SER A 28 12.48 -14.63 -0.57
C SER A 28 12.68 -15.06 -2.02
N GLU A 29 13.08 -16.32 -2.24
CA GLU A 29 13.34 -16.83 -3.59
C GLU A 29 12.06 -17.02 -4.41
N LEU A 30 10.95 -17.43 -3.76
CA LEU A 30 9.65 -17.51 -4.41
C LEU A 30 9.19 -16.11 -4.84
N ALA A 31 9.33 -15.11 -3.98
CA ALA A 31 8.95 -13.74 -4.28
C ALA A 31 9.71 -13.20 -5.50
N LYS A 32 11.04 -13.40 -5.57
CA LYS A 32 11.84 -13.02 -6.73
C LYS A 32 11.34 -13.65 -8.03
N GLN A 33 11.08 -14.97 -8.00
CA GLN A 33 10.64 -15.71 -9.19
C GLN A 33 9.23 -15.30 -9.61
N ILE A 34 8.28 -15.21 -8.67
CA ILE A 34 6.88 -14.88 -8.98
C ILE A 34 6.72 -13.42 -9.39
N CYS A 35 7.50 -12.51 -8.79
CA CYS A 35 7.42 -11.08 -9.08
C CYS A 35 8.18 -10.66 -10.34
N ASP A 36 9.02 -11.54 -10.90
CA ASP A 36 9.70 -11.23 -12.16
C ASP A 36 8.68 -11.01 -13.29
N ARG A 37 8.78 -9.86 -14.00
CA ARG A 37 7.80 -9.46 -15.00
C ARG A 37 7.98 -10.15 -16.35
N HIS A 38 9.08 -10.85 -16.56
CA HIS A 38 9.38 -11.57 -17.81
C HIS A 38 9.22 -13.07 -17.67
N SER A 39 9.57 -13.63 -16.52
CA SER A 39 9.59 -15.09 -16.30
C SER A 39 8.59 -15.58 -15.24
N GLY A 40 8.00 -14.64 -14.47
CA GLY A 40 7.00 -14.90 -13.45
C GLY A 40 5.60 -14.36 -13.78
N ILE A 41 4.77 -14.18 -12.76
CA ILE A 41 3.49 -13.48 -12.88
C ILE A 41 3.73 -11.97 -13.06
N GLY A 42 4.84 -11.45 -12.51
CA GLY A 42 5.19 -10.03 -12.49
C GLY A 42 4.42 -9.25 -11.44
N ALA A 43 5.12 -8.64 -10.48
CA ALA A 43 4.52 -7.80 -9.45
C ALA A 43 5.59 -6.95 -8.74
N ASP A 44 5.13 -5.93 -8.00
CA ASP A 44 5.98 -5.17 -7.09
C ASP A 44 6.22 -5.91 -5.78
N GLY A 45 5.34 -6.86 -5.42
CA GLY A 45 5.50 -7.67 -4.22
C GLY A 45 4.67 -8.95 -4.18
N PHE A 46 5.09 -9.85 -3.31
CA PHE A 46 4.46 -11.13 -3.01
C PHE A 46 3.95 -11.15 -1.59
N VAL A 47 2.71 -11.62 -1.38
CA VAL A 47 2.05 -11.64 -0.07
C VAL A 47 1.45 -13.02 0.20
N ALA A 48 1.92 -13.68 1.25
CA ALA A 48 1.28 -14.88 1.79
C ALA A 48 0.34 -14.48 2.92
N ILE A 49 -0.96 -14.75 2.78
CA ILE A 49 -1.98 -14.49 3.79
C ILE A 49 -2.29 -15.78 4.53
N ILE A 50 -2.33 -15.67 5.84
CA ILE A 50 -2.66 -16.75 6.77
C ILE A 50 -3.87 -16.31 7.58
N LYS A 51 -4.89 -17.16 7.68
CA LYS A 51 -6.06 -16.89 8.52
C LYS A 51 -5.63 -16.87 9.99
N GLY A 52 -5.97 -15.80 10.71
CA GLY A 52 -5.78 -15.69 12.15
C GLY A 52 -6.69 -16.63 12.94
N ASP A 53 -6.41 -16.76 14.23
CA ASP A 53 -7.22 -17.60 15.14
C ASP A 53 -8.50 -16.88 15.59
N GLU A 54 -8.47 -15.56 15.65
CA GLU A 54 -9.61 -14.72 16.00
C GLU A 54 -10.42 -14.35 14.76
N GLN A 55 -11.70 -14.04 14.97
CA GLN A 55 -12.57 -13.56 13.88
C GLN A 55 -12.02 -12.26 13.30
N ASN A 56 -12.05 -12.14 11.97
CA ASN A 56 -11.54 -10.98 11.22
C ASN A 56 -10.06 -10.65 11.41
N HIS A 57 -9.28 -11.58 11.94
CA HIS A 57 -7.83 -11.47 12.00
C HIS A 57 -7.16 -12.24 10.88
N ILE A 58 -6.22 -11.60 10.19
CA ILE A 58 -5.34 -12.21 9.20
C ILE A 58 -3.89 -11.85 9.51
N ILE A 59 -2.97 -12.71 9.14
CA ILE A 59 -1.53 -12.51 9.29
C ILE A 59 -0.93 -12.55 7.91
N TRP A 60 0.02 -11.68 7.62
CA TRP A 60 0.73 -11.71 6.37
C TRP A 60 2.22 -11.95 6.52
N ARG A 61 2.81 -12.48 5.45
CA ARG A 61 4.24 -12.42 5.15
C ARG A 61 4.36 -11.68 3.82
N PHE A 62 4.98 -10.51 3.83
CA PHE A 62 5.09 -9.64 2.66
C PHE A 62 6.54 -9.50 2.23
N TYR A 63 6.80 -9.74 0.96
CA TYR A 63 8.12 -9.64 0.32
C TYR A 63 8.06 -8.70 -0.87
N ASN A 64 9.05 -7.82 -0.99
CA ASN A 64 9.27 -7.02 -2.19
C ASN A 64 9.70 -7.93 -3.37
N CYS A 65 9.65 -7.43 -4.59
CA CYS A 65 10.07 -8.19 -5.78
C CYS A 65 11.54 -8.61 -5.78
N ASP A 66 12.40 -7.94 -4.98
CA ASP A 66 13.80 -8.32 -4.78
C ASP A 66 14.00 -9.44 -3.76
N GLY A 67 12.91 -9.94 -3.16
CA GLY A 67 12.89 -10.98 -2.14
C GLY A 67 13.14 -10.48 -0.71
N SER A 68 13.34 -9.20 -0.49
CA SER A 68 13.44 -8.64 0.86
C SER A 68 12.07 -8.65 1.57
N GLU A 69 12.05 -9.08 2.84
CA GLU A 69 10.81 -9.06 3.63
C GLU A 69 10.50 -7.62 4.05
N ALA A 70 9.29 -7.17 3.78
CA ALA A 70 8.83 -5.83 4.09
C ALA A 70 7.98 -5.79 5.37
N HIS A 71 8.20 -4.78 6.19
CA HIS A 71 7.48 -4.63 7.45
C HIS A 71 6.03 -4.20 7.24
N MET A 72 5.79 -3.30 6.28
CA MET A 72 4.46 -2.75 5.98
C MET A 72 4.46 -2.04 4.62
N CYS A 73 3.29 -2.05 3.97
CA CYS A 73 2.99 -1.23 2.80
C CYS A 73 1.48 -0.90 2.83
N GLY A 74 1.13 0.38 2.81
CA GLY A 74 -0.28 0.81 2.87
C GLY A 74 -1.11 0.32 1.68
N ASN A 75 -0.52 0.25 0.47
CA ASN A 75 -1.17 -0.26 -0.73
C ASN A 75 -1.41 -1.78 -0.63
N ALA A 76 -0.38 -2.53 -0.20
CA ALA A 76 -0.50 -3.97 0.02
C ALA A 76 -1.48 -4.30 1.15
N SER A 77 -1.55 -3.49 2.22
CA SER A 77 -2.51 -3.69 3.32
C SER A 77 -3.96 -3.56 2.86
N ARG A 78 -4.26 -2.59 1.97
CA ARG A 78 -5.59 -2.48 1.37
C ARG A 78 -5.90 -3.70 0.50
N ALA A 79 -4.95 -4.13 -0.33
CA ALA A 79 -5.11 -5.30 -1.18
C ALA A 79 -5.27 -6.60 -0.36
N ALA A 80 -4.54 -6.76 0.77
CA ALA A 80 -4.66 -7.89 1.67
C ALA A 80 -6.04 -8.01 2.32
N ALA A 81 -6.61 -6.87 2.77
CA ALA A 81 -7.95 -6.85 3.34
C ALA A 81 -9.01 -7.26 2.30
N PHE A 82 -8.90 -6.75 1.08
CA PHE A 82 -9.84 -7.12 0.01
C PHE A 82 -9.66 -8.57 -0.43
N PHE A 83 -8.42 -9.06 -0.58
CA PHE A 83 -8.14 -10.47 -0.85
C PHE A 83 -8.78 -11.40 0.18
N ALA A 84 -8.61 -11.09 1.48
CA ALA A 84 -9.18 -11.91 2.55
C ALA A 84 -10.72 -11.91 2.51
N THR A 85 -11.33 -10.78 2.14
CA THR A 85 -12.78 -10.67 1.95
C THR A 85 -13.26 -11.49 0.74
N GLU A 86 -12.57 -11.40 -0.40
CA GLU A 86 -12.92 -12.16 -1.62
C GLU A 86 -12.88 -13.67 -1.38
N LEU A 87 -11.97 -14.15 -0.53
CA LEU A 87 -11.88 -15.56 -0.16
C LEU A 87 -12.78 -15.98 1.03
N GLY A 88 -13.57 -15.06 1.59
CA GLY A 88 -14.42 -15.35 2.74
C GLY A 88 -13.65 -15.71 4.01
N LEU A 89 -12.40 -15.26 4.15
CA LEU A 89 -11.60 -15.46 5.36
C LEU A 89 -12.04 -14.55 6.50
N VAL A 90 -12.59 -13.38 6.14
CA VAL A 90 -13.04 -12.32 7.03
C VAL A 90 -14.38 -11.77 6.56
N ASP A 91 -15.13 -11.13 7.47
CA ASP A 91 -16.37 -10.44 7.16
C ASP A 91 -16.06 -8.98 6.75
N ALA A 92 -16.54 -8.59 5.56
CA ALA A 92 -16.35 -7.23 5.05
C ALA A 92 -17.13 -6.16 5.83
N SER A 93 -18.18 -6.55 6.58
CA SER A 93 -18.96 -5.62 7.38
C SER A 93 -18.25 -5.12 8.63
N ASP A 94 -17.24 -5.84 9.08
CA ASP A 94 -16.49 -5.57 10.30
C ASP A 94 -15.08 -5.03 10.03
N THR A 95 -14.42 -4.54 11.07
CA THR A 95 -13.01 -4.17 11.01
C THR A 95 -12.15 -5.42 10.87
N ILE A 96 -11.26 -5.39 9.88
CA ILE A 96 -10.28 -6.44 9.61
C ILE A 96 -8.97 -6.05 10.28
N PHE A 97 -8.37 -6.99 11.03
CA PHE A 97 -7.10 -6.82 11.72
C PHE A 97 -6.01 -7.57 10.98
N LEU A 98 -5.13 -6.81 10.30
CA LEU A 98 -3.99 -7.35 9.57
C LEU A 98 -2.74 -7.30 10.44
N HIS A 99 -2.21 -8.45 10.83
CA HIS A 99 -0.98 -8.59 11.58
C HIS A 99 0.23 -8.53 10.65
N THR A 100 1.08 -7.53 10.87
CA THR A 100 2.30 -7.26 10.09
C THR A 100 3.52 -7.18 11.00
N LEU A 101 4.72 -7.13 10.43
CA LEU A 101 5.94 -6.89 11.20
C LEU A 101 6.01 -5.49 11.83
N ALA A 102 5.22 -4.54 11.32
CA ALA A 102 5.10 -3.18 11.89
C ALA A 102 3.98 -3.07 12.94
N GLY A 103 3.30 -4.17 13.28
CA GLY A 103 2.16 -4.21 14.19
C GLY A 103 0.84 -4.52 13.48
N VAL A 104 -0.27 -4.30 14.19
CA VAL A 104 -1.62 -4.57 13.68
C VAL A 104 -2.17 -3.35 12.95
N ILE A 105 -2.61 -3.56 11.73
CA ILE A 105 -3.25 -2.55 10.88
C ILE A 105 -4.74 -2.85 10.83
N GLU A 106 -5.57 -1.86 11.11
CA GLU A 106 -7.02 -1.93 10.96
C GLU A 106 -7.41 -1.55 9.54
N ALA A 107 -8.20 -2.39 8.90
CA ALA A 107 -8.71 -2.15 7.56
C ALA A 107 -10.24 -2.30 7.52
N GLN A 108 -10.89 -1.60 6.59
CA GLN A 108 -12.31 -1.75 6.29
C GLN A 108 -12.50 -1.81 4.79
N VAL A 109 -13.20 -2.85 4.33
CA VAL A 109 -13.60 -2.99 2.93
C VAL A 109 -14.98 -2.36 2.75
N ARG A 110 -15.09 -1.42 1.82
CA ARG A 110 -16.33 -0.71 1.54
C ARG A 110 -16.63 -0.84 0.04
N LYS A 111 -17.92 -0.89 -0.30
CA LYS A 111 -18.36 -0.79 -1.70
C LYS A 111 -17.61 -1.75 -2.65
N VAL A 112 -17.99 -3.00 -2.64
CA VAL A 112 -17.51 -3.96 -3.65
C VAL A 112 -18.37 -3.84 -4.90
N SER A 113 -17.76 -3.71 -6.07
CA SER A 113 -18.44 -3.72 -7.37
C SER A 113 -17.69 -4.60 -8.36
N LYS A 114 -18.41 -5.30 -9.25
CA LYS A 114 -17.79 -6.06 -10.34
C LYS A 114 -17.49 -5.11 -11.50
N VAL A 115 -16.24 -5.09 -11.97
CA VAL A 115 -15.78 -4.23 -13.06
C VAL A 115 -16.30 -4.71 -14.42
N MET A 116 -16.58 -6.02 -14.54
CA MET A 116 -17.10 -6.65 -15.77
C MET A 116 -18.38 -7.45 -15.47
N PRO A 117 -19.55 -6.78 -15.42
CA PRO A 117 -20.80 -7.44 -15.04
C PRO A 117 -21.26 -8.54 -16.03
N ASN A 118 -20.72 -8.57 -17.27
CA ASN A 118 -21.08 -9.54 -18.30
C ASN A 118 -20.20 -10.81 -18.31
N MET A 119 -19.17 -10.90 -17.49
CA MET A 119 -18.38 -12.13 -17.30
C MET A 119 -18.94 -12.92 -16.11
N GLN A 120 -20.02 -13.64 -16.33
CA GLN A 120 -20.77 -14.37 -15.28
C GLN A 120 -19.97 -15.47 -14.56
N ASN A 121 -18.81 -15.88 -15.12
CA ASN A 121 -17.96 -16.94 -14.58
C ASN A 121 -16.54 -16.48 -14.24
N ALA A 122 -16.28 -15.16 -14.18
CA ALA A 122 -14.99 -14.69 -13.70
C ALA A 122 -15.04 -14.56 -12.17
N ASP A 123 -14.30 -15.39 -11.47
CA ASP A 123 -14.11 -15.30 -10.01
C ASP A 123 -13.36 -14.03 -9.60
N PHE A 124 -12.87 -13.25 -10.58
CA PHE A 124 -12.06 -12.04 -10.44
C PHE A 124 -12.51 -10.93 -11.39
N GLY A 125 -12.04 -9.71 -11.14
CA GLY A 125 -12.45 -8.49 -11.86
C GLY A 125 -13.41 -7.64 -11.03
N SER A 126 -13.31 -7.73 -9.71
CA SER A 126 -14.01 -6.86 -8.76
C SER A 126 -13.12 -5.71 -8.32
N THR A 127 -13.76 -4.65 -7.89
CA THR A 127 -13.10 -3.48 -7.28
C THR A 127 -13.77 -3.18 -5.94
N ALA A 128 -12.96 -2.78 -4.96
CA ALA A 128 -13.45 -2.32 -3.67
C ALA A 128 -12.78 -0.99 -3.29
N SER A 129 -13.49 -0.16 -2.53
CA SER A 129 -12.87 0.91 -1.75
C SER A 129 -12.43 0.33 -0.42
N VAL A 130 -11.15 0.46 -0.10
CA VAL A 130 -10.57 -0.05 1.14
C VAL A 130 -9.87 1.06 1.89
N SER A 131 -10.24 1.24 3.15
CA SER A 131 -9.55 2.14 4.08
C SER A 131 -8.65 1.37 5.02
N VAL A 132 -7.48 1.92 5.33
CA VAL A 132 -6.58 1.41 6.39
C VAL A 132 -6.28 2.53 7.36
N ARG A 133 -6.20 2.18 8.66
CA ARG A 133 -5.70 3.06 9.71
C ARG A 133 -4.17 2.97 9.72
N LEU A 134 -3.51 4.10 9.53
CA LEU A 134 -2.06 4.19 9.68
C LEU A 134 -1.69 4.45 11.16
N SER A 135 -0.41 4.25 11.47
CA SER A 135 0.14 4.64 12.77
C SER A 135 -0.10 6.14 13.03
N GLU A 136 -0.17 6.50 14.30
CA GLU A 136 -0.31 7.90 14.70
C GLU A 136 0.85 8.72 14.10
N PRO A 137 0.53 9.79 13.34
CA PRO A 137 1.55 10.59 12.69
C PRO A 137 2.34 11.40 13.73
N LYS A 138 3.65 11.55 13.49
CA LYS A 138 4.54 12.35 14.34
C LYS A 138 5.12 13.51 13.56
N LYS A 139 5.09 14.70 14.14
CA LYS A 139 5.84 15.84 13.63
C LYS A 139 7.31 15.67 14.02
N LEU A 140 8.21 15.65 13.04
CA LEU A 140 9.64 15.41 13.26
C LEU A 140 10.44 16.70 13.46
N SER A 141 9.97 17.82 12.92
CA SER A 141 10.54 19.14 13.16
C SER A 141 9.50 20.25 12.96
N GLU A 142 9.82 21.48 13.41
CA GLU A 142 9.15 22.65 12.91
C GLU A 142 9.45 22.82 11.41
N PRO A 143 8.52 23.44 10.64
CA PRO A 143 8.77 23.72 9.24
C PRO A 143 10.02 24.58 9.05
N PHE A 144 10.76 24.32 7.98
CA PHE A 144 12.04 24.99 7.70
C PHE A 144 12.23 25.25 6.20
N SER A 145 13.19 26.14 5.85
CA SER A 145 13.52 26.44 4.45
C SER A 145 14.83 25.78 4.05
N GLU A 146 14.82 25.08 2.91
CA GLU A 146 16.00 24.51 2.29
C GLU A 146 15.80 24.31 0.78
N GLY A 147 16.87 24.52 0.00
CA GLY A 147 16.83 24.34 -1.45
C GLY A 147 15.84 25.28 -2.18
N GLY A 148 15.51 26.44 -1.59
CA GLY A 148 14.53 27.37 -2.14
C GLY A 148 13.06 27.05 -1.82
N TYR A 149 12.80 26.00 -1.06
CA TYR A 149 11.46 25.53 -0.68
C TYR A 149 11.24 25.58 0.83
N PHE A 150 9.95 25.58 1.24
CA PHE A 150 9.52 25.52 2.63
C PHE A 150 8.99 24.11 2.94
N TRP A 151 9.64 23.39 3.86
CA TRP A 151 9.43 21.98 4.12
C TRP A 151 8.68 21.74 5.42
N TYR A 152 7.76 20.79 5.39
CA TYR A 152 7.13 20.15 6.53
C TYR A 152 7.74 18.76 6.69
N PHE A 153 7.98 18.32 7.94
CA PHE A 153 8.64 17.05 8.18
C PHE A 153 7.82 16.19 9.15
N TYR A 154 7.28 15.10 8.65
CA TYR A 154 6.42 14.18 9.39
C TYR A 154 6.88 12.74 9.27
N ASP A 155 6.57 11.91 10.31
CA ASP A 155 6.56 10.46 10.23
C ASP A 155 5.09 10.00 10.19
N THR A 156 4.71 9.32 9.12
CA THR A 156 3.38 8.70 8.91
C THR A 156 3.49 7.18 8.76
N GLY A 157 4.48 6.59 9.44
CA GLY A 157 4.94 5.21 9.35
C GLY A 157 6.38 5.11 8.86
N VAL A 158 6.81 6.11 8.09
CA VAL A 158 8.20 6.41 7.71
C VAL A 158 8.34 7.93 7.57
N PRO A 159 9.58 8.49 7.64
CA PRO A 159 9.81 9.93 7.52
C PRO A 159 9.49 10.48 6.12
N HIS A 160 8.83 11.64 6.08
CA HIS A 160 8.45 12.37 4.86
C HIS A 160 8.72 13.86 4.97
N LEU A 161 9.48 14.40 4.03
CA LEU A 161 9.52 15.82 3.72
C LEU A 161 8.41 16.15 2.74
N VAL A 162 7.70 17.27 2.97
CA VAL A 162 6.61 17.76 2.11
C VAL A 162 6.79 19.23 1.84
N THR A 163 6.71 19.62 0.58
CA THR A 163 6.64 21.02 0.17
C THR A 163 5.48 21.26 -0.79
N PHE A 164 4.98 22.52 -0.84
CA PHE A 164 3.95 22.93 -1.78
C PHE A 164 4.56 23.85 -2.84
N ILE A 165 4.25 23.55 -4.10
CA ILE A 165 4.75 24.25 -5.29
C ILE A 165 3.58 24.70 -6.17
N ASP A 166 3.81 25.64 -7.07
CA ASP A 166 2.78 26.23 -7.92
C ASP A 166 2.53 25.39 -9.19
N ASP A 167 3.50 24.58 -9.63
CA ASP A 167 3.37 23.64 -10.75
C ASP A 167 3.96 22.29 -10.40
N ILE A 168 3.10 21.28 -10.27
CA ILE A 168 3.51 19.92 -9.91
C ILE A 168 4.44 19.27 -10.96
N ASN A 169 4.36 19.72 -12.22
CA ASN A 169 5.23 19.21 -13.27
C ASN A 169 6.67 19.74 -13.15
N ALA A 170 6.85 20.88 -12.47
CA ALA A 170 8.15 21.46 -12.17
C ALA A 170 8.82 20.89 -10.91
N ALA A 171 8.29 19.81 -10.31
CA ALA A 171 8.89 19.18 -9.14
C ALA A 171 10.34 18.75 -9.39
N ASP A 172 11.27 19.26 -8.56
CA ASP A 172 12.70 19.00 -8.70
C ASP A 172 13.10 17.65 -8.08
N MET A 173 13.11 16.61 -8.91
CA MET A 173 13.50 15.27 -8.47
C MET A 173 14.99 15.13 -8.18
N SER A 174 15.85 16.03 -8.67
CA SER A 174 17.27 16.05 -8.31
C SER A 174 17.45 16.54 -6.88
N LEU A 175 16.82 17.65 -6.53
CA LEU A 175 16.77 18.14 -5.15
C LEU A 175 16.11 17.10 -4.22
N ALA A 176 15.05 16.43 -4.68
CA ALA A 176 14.41 15.37 -3.90
C ALA A 176 15.38 14.26 -3.54
N LYS A 177 16.22 13.82 -4.47
CA LYS A 177 17.26 12.81 -4.25
C LYS A 177 18.26 13.25 -3.18
N ASP A 178 18.73 14.49 -3.26
CA ASP A 178 19.70 15.04 -2.30
C ASP A 178 19.11 15.14 -0.89
N LEU A 179 17.88 15.66 -0.78
CA LEU A 179 17.16 15.76 0.50
C LEU A 179 16.80 14.38 1.06
N ARG A 180 16.44 13.42 0.19
CA ARG A 180 16.22 12.03 0.60
C ARG A 180 17.46 11.44 1.28
N ALA A 181 18.65 11.66 0.70
CA ALA A 181 19.90 11.19 1.28
C ALA A 181 20.22 11.90 2.60
N LYS A 182 20.07 13.23 2.63
CA LYS A 182 20.40 14.06 3.79
C LYS A 182 19.51 13.77 5.00
N TYR A 183 18.19 13.64 4.81
CA TYR A 183 17.20 13.46 5.90
C TYR A 183 16.80 12.01 6.12
N ASN A 184 17.28 11.08 5.29
CA ASN A 184 16.86 9.68 5.29
C ASN A 184 15.33 9.53 5.22
N ALA A 185 14.68 10.35 4.39
CA ALA A 185 13.24 10.50 4.29
C ALA A 185 12.76 10.43 2.85
N ASN A 186 11.50 10.08 2.64
CA ASN A 186 10.82 10.30 1.35
C ASN A 186 10.61 11.80 1.14
N VAL A 187 10.62 12.26 -0.11
CA VAL A 187 10.45 13.67 -0.46
C VAL A 187 9.25 13.85 -1.36
N ASN A 188 8.32 14.71 -0.95
CA ASN A 188 7.03 14.91 -1.61
C ASN A 188 6.89 16.36 -2.05
N PHE A 189 6.64 16.57 -3.33
CA PHE A 189 6.17 17.84 -3.88
C PHE A 189 4.67 17.77 -4.06
N ALA A 190 3.96 18.81 -3.68
CA ALA A 190 2.51 18.85 -3.75
C ALA A 190 2.00 20.17 -4.34
N GLN A 191 0.86 20.07 -5.03
CA GLN A 191 0.12 21.22 -5.54
C GLN A 191 -1.37 21.04 -5.25
N MET A 192 -2.05 22.10 -4.83
CA MET A 192 -3.51 22.11 -4.74
C MET A 192 -4.09 22.60 -6.08
N ILE A 193 -4.89 21.77 -6.72
CA ILE A 193 -5.58 22.07 -7.98
C ILE A 193 -7.05 21.68 -7.80
N ASP A 194 -7.96 22.64 -7.96
CA ASP A 194 -9.42 22.43 -7.92
C ASP A 194 -9.93 21.63 -6.69
N GLY A 195 -9.30 21.86 -5.53
CA GLY A 195 -9.67 21.21 -4.27
C GLY A 195 -9.08 19.83 -4.07
N GLU A 196 -8.20 19.36 -4.93
CA GLU A 196 -7.48 18.10 -4.83
C GLU A 196 -5.97 18.32 -4.69
N LEU A 197 -5.30 17.53 -3.85
CA LEU A 197 -3.85 17.57 -3.67
C LEU A 197 -3.17 16.62 -4.66
N PHE A 198 -2.43 17.18 -5.61
CA PHE A 198 -1.56 16.42 -6.50
C PHE A 198 -0.20 16.24 -5.84
N VAL A 199 0.35 15.01 -5.87
CA VAL A 199 1.59 14.67 -5.16
C VAL A 199 2.52 13.87 -6.06
N ARG A 200 3.80 14.27 -6.07
CA ARG A 200 4.91 13.50 -6.64
C ARG A 200 5.90 13.16 -5.54
N THR A 201 6.28 11.88 -5.45
CA THR A 201 7.12 11.36 -4.37
C THR A 201 8.39 10.72 -4.92
N PHE A 202 9.54 11.18 -4.42
CA PHE A 202 10.81 10.46 -4.51
C PHE A 202 10.93 9.55 -3.29
N GLU A 203 10.96 8.23 -3.51
CA GLU A 203 10.78 7.24 -2.45
C GLU A 203 12.10 6.63 -1.98
N ARG A 204 12.29 6.61 -0.66
CA ARG A 204 13.39 5.97 0.03
C ARG A 204 13.30 4.45 -0.12
N GLY A 205 14.40 3.82 -0.53
CA GLY A 205 14.48 2.38 -0.78
C GLY A 205 14.20 2.00 -2.24
N VAL A 206 13.38 2.80 -2.96
CA VAL A 206 13.23 2.71 -4.41
C VAL A 206 14.29 3.58 -5.10
N GLU A 207 14.66 4.70 -4.48
CA GLU A 207 15.64 5.68 -4.96
C GLU A 207 15.26 6.33 -6.29
N ALA A 208 13.95 6.44 -6.52
CA ALA A 208 13.35 7.04 -7.70
C ALA A 208 11.97 7.62 -7.39
N GLU A 209 11.41 8.34 -8.34
CA GLU A 209 10.01 8.74 -8.29
C GLU A 209 9.09 7.52 -8.48
N THR A 210 8.13 7.33 -7.57
CA THR A 210 7.15 6.25 -7.62
C THR A 210 5.79 6.71 -8.13
N LEU A 211 4.96 5.74 -8.55
CA LEU A 211 3.59 6.01 -9.01
C LEU A 211 2.66 6.42 -7.85
N ALA A 212 2.87 5.87 -6.65
CA ALA A 212 2.09 6.21 -5.47
C ALA A 212 2.83 5.79 -4.20
N CYS A 213 2.88 6.69 -3.22
CA CYS A 213 3.36 6.43 -1.86
C CYS A 213 2.26 6.75 -0.84
N GLY A 214 1.67 5.72 -0.22
CA GLY A 214 0.52 5.87 0.71
C GLY A 214 0.84 6.77 1.89
N THR A 215 1.97 6.53 2.56
CA THR A 215 2.43 7.33 3.70
C THR A 215 2.80 8.75 3.28
N GLY A 216 3.34 8.94 2.05
CA GLY A 216 3.64 10.25 1.49
C GLY A 216 2.39 11.08 1.23
N MET A 217 1.32 10.48 0.71
CA MET A 217 0.02 11.13 0.55
C MET A 217 -0.56 11.57 1.90
N CYS A 218 -0.43 10.74 2.91
CA CYS A 218 -0.86 11.06 4.28
C CYS A 218 -0.05 12.21 4.89
N ALA A 219 1.28 12.20 4.74
CA ALA A 219 2.15 13.30 5.18
C ALA A 219 1.80 14.62 4.45
N THR A 220 1.46 14.55 3.16
CA THR A 220 1.03 15.71 2.37
C THR A 220 -0.29 16.28 2.87
N ALA A 221 -1.28 15.43 3.15
CA ALA A 221 -2.56 15.89 3.71
C ALA A 221 -2.37 16.51 5.11
N LEU A 222 -1.48 15.97 5.93
CA LEU A 222 -1.09 16.57 7.22
C LEU A 222 -0.47 17.95 7.06
N ALA A 223 0.52 18.07 6.17
CA ALA A 223 1.19 19.35 5.90
C ALA A 223 0.19 20.40 5.38
N TYR A 224 -0.73 19.98 4.50
CA TYR A 224 -1.79 20.87 4.00
C TYR A 224 -2.72 21.31 5.11
N ARG A 225 -3.13 20.41 6.00
CA ARG A 225 -3.97 20.73 7.17
C ARG A 225 -3.30 21.70 8.14
N GLN A 226 -1.98 21.65 8.28
CA GLN A 226 -1.23 22.65 9.06
C GLN A 226 -1.24 24.01 8.37
N LYS A 227 -1.18 24.05 7.03
CA LYS A 227 -1.22 25.28 6.22
C LYS A 227 -2.62 25.89 6.14
N ALA A 228 -3.64 25.03 5.99
CA ALA A 228 -5.05 25.41 5.87
C ALA A 228 -5.89 24.46 6.75
N PRO A 229 -6.29 24.91 7.97
CA PRO A 229 -7.05 24.05 8.88
C PRO A 229 -8.33 23.50 8.23
N ILE A 230 -8.49 22.18 8.32
CA ILE A 230 -9.64 21.44 7.81
C ILE A 230 -10.33 20.76 8.99
N ASP A 231 -11.66 20.74 9.02
CA ASP A 231 -12.44 20.12 10.08
C ASP A 231 -12.17 18.61 10.19
N SER A 232 -12.35 18.07 11.38
CA SER A 232 -12.25 16.63 11.63
C SER A 232 -13.32 15.89 10.82
N GLY A 233 -12.93 14.79 10.18
CA GLY A 233 -13.82 13.96 9.36
C GLY A 233 -13.92 14.39 7.89
N VAL A 234 -13.46 15.58 7.52
CA VAL A 234 -13.38 15.98 6.11
C VAL A 234 -12.32 15.17 5.40
N LYS A 235 -12.71 14.51 4.30
CA LYS A 235 -11.82 13.71 3.46
C LYS A 235 -11.07 14.62 2.49
N THR A 236 -9.75 14.60 2.57
CA THR A 236 -8.88 15.30 1.62
C THR A 236 -8.61 14.35 0.44
N LYS A 237 -8.94 14.78 -0.77
CA LYS A 237 -8.60 14.06 -1.98
C LYS A 237 -7.14 14.28 -2.33
N VAL A 238 -6.41 13.19 -2.54
CA VAL A 238 -5.00 13.21 -2.92
C VAL A 238 -4.82 12.38 -4.19
N ARG A 239 -4.13 12.95 -5.18
CA ARG A 239 -3.80 12.29 -6.44
C ARG A 239 -2.30 12.12 -6.56
N PRO A 240 -1.81 10.87 -6.49
CA PRO A 240 -0.41 10.57 -6.78
C PRO A 240 -0.16 10.56 -8.30
N LYS A 241 1.07 10.29 -8.71
CA LYS A 241 1.46 10.21 -10.13
C LYS A 241 0.66 9.17 -10.93
N SER A 242 0.15 8.10 -10.30
CA SER A 242 -0.77 7.13 -10.92
C SER A 242 -2.13 7.74 -11.28
N ASN A 243 -2.45 8.93 -10.79
CA ASN A 243 -3.72 9.63 -10.94
C ASN A 243 -4.92 8.93 -10.26
N ASP A 244 -4.69 7.93 -9.42
CA ASP A 244 -5.74 7.33 -8.61
C ASP A 244 -6.28 8.33 -7.57
N GLU A 245 -7.58 8.24 -7.27
CA GLU A 245 -8.17 9.02 -6.19
C GLU A 245 -7.94 8.33 -4.84
N ILE A 246 -7.23 9.01 -3.95
CA ILE A 246 -7.01 8.58 -2.58
C ILE A 246 -7.66 9.59 -1.64
N LEU A 247 -8.38 9.08 -0.65
CA LEU A 247 -9.01 9.89 0.38
C LEU A 247 -8.20 9.76 1.67
N VAL A 248 -7.70 10.86 2.18
CA VAL A 248 -7.00 10.94 3.47
C VAL A 248 -7.88 11.71 4.44
N TYR A 249 -8.13 11.14 5.62
CA TYR A 249 -8.99 11.78 6.62
C TYR A 249 -8.61 11.38 8.05
N PHE A 250 -9.11 12.16 9.00
CA PHE A 250 -8.89 11.94 10.43
C PHE A 250 -10.21 11.61 11.11
N GLN A 251 -10.17 10.62 12.01
CA GLN A 251 -11.23 10.35 12.99
C GLN A 251 -10.61 10.41 14.39
N GLY A 252 -10.83 11.52 15.08
CA GLY A 252 -10.06 11.87 16.27
C GLY A 252 -8.57 12.01 15.95
N ALA A 253 -7.70 11.30 16.66
CA ALA A 253 -6.26 11.26 16.41
C ALA A 253 -5.86 10.26 15.31
N ASN A 254 -6.77 9.37 14.89
CA ASN A 254 -6.47 8.32 13.93
C ASN A 254 -6.47 8.85 12.48
N LEU A 255 -5.41 8.53 11.76
CA LEU A 255 -5.22 8.84 10.35
C LEU A 255 -5.65 7.66 9.49
N TYR A 256 -6.54 7.90 8.55
CA TYR A 256 -7.05 6.92 7.59
C TYR A 256 -6.67 7.29 6.17
N PHE A 257 -6.43 6.27 5.38
CA PHE A 257 -6.07 6.33 3.99
C PHE A 257 -6.96 5.33 3.23
N GLU A 258 -7.77 5.82 2.30
CA GLU A 258 -8.78 5.04 1.58
C GLU A 258 -8.58 5.18 0.08
N GLY A 259 -8.67 4.08 -0.66
CA GLY A 259 -8.57 4.08 -2.10
C GLY A 259 -9.04 2.78 -2.73
N ALA A 260 -9.14 2.79 -4.05
CA ALA A 260 -9.56 1.63 -4.83
C ALA A 260 -8.52 0.51 -4.76
N VAL A 261 -9.02 -0.72 -4.73
CA VAL A 261 -8.27 -1.96 -4.92
C VAL A 261 -8.99 -2.78 -5.97
N ASN A 262 -8.25 -3.29 -6.93
CA ASN A 262 -8.77 -4.12 -8.02
C ASN A 262 -8.24 -5.54 -7.89
N SER A 263 -9.12 -6.55 -7.88
CA SER A 263 -8.74 -7.92 -8.18
C SER A 263 -8.59 -8.07 -9.69
N VAL A 264 -7.41 -8.48 -10.16
CA VAL A 264 -7.08 -8.46 -11.60
C VAL A 264 -7.36 -9.82 -12.22
N PHE A 265 -6.74 -10.87 -11.69
CA PHE A 265 -6.97 -12.27 -12.12
C PHE A 265 -6.52 -13.26 -11.04
N SER A 266 -6.93 -14.52 -11.18
CA SER A 266 -6.31 -15.66 -10.50
C SER A 266 -5.75 -16.65 -11.50
N THR A 267 -4.71 -17.40 -11.11
CA THR A 267 -4.08 -18.41 -11.93
C THR A 267 -3.58 -19.57 -11.07
N GLU A 268 -3.48 -20.75 -11.67
CA GLU A 268 -2.85 -21.91 -11.03
C GLU A 268 -1.52 -22.19 -11.72
N ILE A 269 -0.45 -22.29 -10.93
CA ILE A 269 0.88 -22.60 -11.43
C ILE A 269 1.39 -23.86 -10.71
N ALA A 270 1.85 -24.85 -11.50
CA ALA A 270 2.59 -25.98 -10.98
C ALA A 270 4.01 -25.50 -10.64
N ILE A 271 4.33 -25.38 -9.36
CA ILE A 271 5.69 -25.06 -8.92
C ILE A 271 6.53 -26.33 -8.98
N LEU A 272 7.24 -26.52 -10.09
CA LEU A 272 8.20 -27.60 -10.25
C LEU A 272 9.53 -27.14 -9.62
N ASN A 273 9.98 -27.86 -8.55
CA ASN A 273 11.30 -27.71 -7.95
C ASN A 273 11.67 -26.38 -7.26
N CYS A 274 10.75 -25.71 -6.59
CA CYS A 274 11.17 -24.88 -5.46
C CYS A 274 11.59 -25.85 -4.33
N GLY A 275 12.89 -25.91 -4.03
CA GLY A 275 13.38 -26.68 -2.88
C GLY A 275 12.50 -26.40 -1.67
N LYS A 276 12.30 -27.36 -0.77
CA LYS A 276 11.34 -27.37 0.35
C LYS A 276 10.82 -25.98 0.71
N ILE A 277 9.73 -25.54 0.07
CA ILE A 277 8.98 -24.36 0.52
C ILE A 277 8.29 -24.83 1.80
N VAL A 278 8.94 -24.58 2.92
CA VAL A 278 8.42 -24.93 4.24
C VAL A 278 7.19 -24.05 4.47
N GLY A 279 6.02 -24.66 4.54
CA GLY A 279 4.79 -23.95 4.89
C GLY A 279 3.64 -24.01 3.88
N PHE A 280 3.84 -24.57 2.69
CA PHE A 280 2.73 -24.88 1.81
C PHE A 280 2.38 -26.36 1.94
N ASP A 281 1.18 -26.64 2.46
CA ASP A 281 0.60 -27.96 2.37
C ASP A 281 0.02 -28.13 0.95
N ILE A 282 0.80 -28.80 0.08
CA ILE A 282 0.36 -29.16 -1.28
C ILE A 282 -0.46 -30.47 -1.31
N SER A 283 -0.78 -31.05 -0.13
CA SER A 283 -1.54 -32.33 -0.04
C SER A 283 -3.05 -32.18 -0.26
N GLY A 284 -3.53 -30.98 -0.54
CA GLY A 284 -4.95 -30.64 -0.75
C GLY A 284 -5.32 -30.23 -2.19
N PHE A 285 -4.45 -30.50 -3.19
CA PHE A 285 -4.74 -30.27 -4.60
C PHE A 285 -4.74 -31.54 -5.41
#